data_71b8940193cbdcef42881fb3548fb96f
#
_entry.id   71b8940193cbdcef42881fb3548fb96f
#
_cell.length_a   1.000
_cell.length_b   1.000
_cell.length_c   1.000
_cell.angle_alpha   90.00
_cell.angle_beta   90.00
_cell.angle_gamma   90.00
#
_symmetry.space_group_name_H-M   'P 1'
#
loop_
_entity.id
_entity.type
_entity.pdbx_description
1 polymer ?
#
loop_
_entity_poly.entity_id
_entity_poly.type
_entity_poly.pdbx_seq_one_letter_code
_entity_poly.pdbx_strand_id
1 'polypeptide(L)'
;LRHAYLNLDWGKSAVLLGQTWHPLFGDVSPQILNLSVGAPFQPFSRAPQIRYRFNNKHLQLTGALVWQSQYLSQGPAGKSQEYIKKSNIPEIYVGADYKNGGFLAGAGIEMISLKPRTQSSWEEKTFDPTTNSTISIPHTYKVDERITTLSYEAHVKYTNKNWFIGAKSVLGSNLTQASGLGGFGIKHIDNKTKEQEYTPIRFSSSWLNVVYGQKWKPGIFVGYAKNLGTSDELVSEQLYGTGTNLDKLVTAGAELTYNVPHWKFGLEY
;
A
#
# COMPACT_ATOMS: atom_id res chain seq x y z
N LEU A 1 -14.06 -2.81 -14.44
CA LEU A 1 -12.92 -2.81 -15.36
C LEU A 1 -11.61 -2.97 -14.58
N ARG A 2 -10.71 -3.86 -15.04
CA ARG A 2 -9.39 -4.03 -14.39
C ARG A 2 -8.41 -2.95 -14.82
N HIS A 3 -8.37 -2.64 -16.10
CA HIS A 3 -7.54 -1.61 -16.71
C HIS A 3 -8.37 -0.80 -17.68
N ALA A 4 -8.30 0.52 -17.58
CA ALA A 4 -8.95 1.48 -18.48
C ALA A 4 -8.13 2.76 -18.44
N TYR A 5 -7.21 2.91 -19.39
CA TYR A 5 -6.30 4.04 -19.42
C TYR A 5 -5.92 4.42 -20.85
N LEU A 6 -5.56 5.68 -21.02
CA LEU A 6 -4.89 6.24 -22.20
C LEU A 6 -3.40 6.36 -21.89
N ASN A 7 -2.54 5.94 -22.80
CA ASN A 7 -1.10 6.16 -22.72
C ASN A 7 -0.65 6.99 -23.91
N LEU A 8 -0.15 8.18 -23.63
CA LEU A 8 0.44 9.09 -24.62
C LEU A 8 1.96 8.95 -24.50
N ASP A 9 2.61 8.50 -25.59
CA ASP A 9 4.04 8.20 -25.61
C ASP A 9 4.75 9.02 -26.69
N TRP A 10 5.77 9.77 -26.28
CA TRP A 10 6.62 10.60 -27.13
C TRP A 10 8.07 10.08 -27.17
N GLY A 11 8.27 8.79 -26.91
CA GLY A 11 9.57 8.11 -26.87
C GLY A 11 10.30 8.29 -25.55
N LYS A 12 10.85 9.46 -25.28
CA LYS A 12 11.52 9.73 -24.00
C LYS A 12 10.56 10.05 -22.85
N SER A 13 9.37 10.54 -23.18
CA SER A 13 8.36 10.94 -22.18
C SER A 13 7.05 10.25 -22.48
N ALA A 14 6.34 9.83 -21.44
CA ALA A 14 5.00 9.27 -21.56
C ALA A 14 4.09 9.77 -20.45
N VAL A 15 2.82 9.98 -20.76
CA VAL A 15 1.76 10.28 -19.78
C VAL A 15 0.69 9.21 -19.87
N LEU A 16 0.37 8.63 -18.73
CA LEU A 16 -0.73 7.68 -18.57
C LEU A 16 -1.85 8.35 -17.78
N LEU A 17 -3.08 8.26 -18.31
CA LEU A 17 -4.30 8.81 -17.70
C LEU A 17 -5.33 7.69 -17.55
N GLY A 18 -5.75 7.37 -16.35
CA GLY A 18 -6.79 6.38 -16.10
C GLY A 18 -6.39 5.29 -15.12
N GLN A 19 -7.18 4.20 -15.06
CA GLN A 19 -7.04 3.14 -14.08
C GLN A 19 -6.08 2.04 -14.57
N THR A 20 -5.02 1.80 -13.79
CA THR A 20 -4.08 0.69 -13.99
C THR A 20 -3.38 0.34 -12.68
N TRP A 21 -2.37 -0.52 -12.74
CA TRP A 21 -1.56 -0.87 -11.59
C TRP A 21 -0.97 0.35 -10.89
N HIS A 22 -1.07 0.36 -9.56
CA HIS A 22 -0.44 1.36 -8.71
C HIS A 22 1.08 1.39 -8.93
N PRO A 23 1.76 2.55 -8.86
CA PRO A 23 3.22 2.63 -9.06
C PRO A 23 4.03 1.73 -8.14
N LEU A 24 3.62 1.53 -6.87
CA LEU A 24 4.27 0.61 -5.94
C LEU A 24 4.27 -0.86 -6.40
N PHE A 25 3.30 -1.27 -7.24
CA PHE A 25 3.35 -2.58 -7.88
C PHE A 25 4.56 -2.67 -8.81
N GLY A 26 4.79 -1.60 -9.59
CA GLY A 26 5.98 -1.39 -10.41
C GLY A 26 6.18 -2.44 -11.51
N ASP A 27 7.39 -2.44 -12.05
CA ASP A 27 7.83 -3.35 -13.11
C ASP A 27 8.48 -4.64 -12.55
N VAL A 28 8.53 -4.78 -11.21
CA VAL A 28 9.09 -5.94 -10.50
C VAL A 28 7.99 -6.59 -9.65
N SER A 29 7.56 -7.76 -10.08
CA SER A 29 6.60 -8.61 -9.40
C SER A 29 7.07 -10.05 -9.40
N PRO A 30 6.71 -10.87 -8.39
CA PRO A 30 7.11 -12.26 -8.34
C PRO A 30 6.46 -13.04 -9.50
N GLN A 31 7.20 -14.00 -10.04
CA GLN A 31 6.69 -15.03 -10.96
C GLN A 31 6.24 -16.23 -10.13
N ILE A 32 4.98 -16.26 -9.76
CA ILE A 32 4.33 -17.30 -8.95
C ILE A 32 2.99 -17.65 -9.59
N LEU A 33 2.50 -18.86 -9.38
CA LEU A 33 1.23 -19.33 -9.93
C LEU A 33 0.05 -18.71 -9.18
N ASN A 34 0.08 -18.77 -7.85
CA ASN A 34 -0.94 -18.19 -6.99
C ASN A 34 -0.51 -16.82 -6.48
N LEU A 35 -1.13 -15.76 -6.98
CA LEU A 35 -0.83 -14.39 -6.57
C LEU A 35 -1.02 -14.13 -5.07
N SER A 36 -1.81 -14.94 -4.38
CA SER A 36 -2.01 -14.84 -2.94
C SER A 36 -0.73 -15.15 -2.14
N VAL A 37 0.18 -15.95 -2.69
CA VAL A 37 1.49 -16.23 -2.07
C VAL A 37 2.35 -14.96 -1.99
N GLY A 38 2.22 -14.06 -2.95
CA GLY A 38 2.92 -12.78 -2.96
C GLY A 38 2.33 -11.72 -2.02
N ALA A 39 1.11 -11.90 -1.51
CA ALA A 39 0.48 -10.98 -0.58
C ALA A 39 0.86 -11.32 0.88
N PRO A 40 1.09 -10.32 1.74
CA PRO A 40 1.07 -8.87 1.54
C PRO A 40 2.43 -8.27 1.17
N PHE A 41 3.40 -9.09 0.75
CA PHE A 41 4.79 -8.68 0.52
C PHE A 41 4.95 -7.84 -0.75
N GLN A 42 4.16 -8.15 -1.80
CA GLN A 42 4.08 -7.37 -3.02
C GLN A 42 2.91 -6.39 -2.89
N PRO A 43 3.14 -5.06 -2.95
CA PRO A 43 2.06 -4.09 -3.01
C PRO A 43 1.15 -4.37 -4.20
N PHE A 44 -0.16 -4.45 -3.96
CA PHE A 44 -1.13 -4.83 -4.97
C PHE A 44 -2.34 -3.89 -4.92
N SER A 45 -2.45 -3.01 -5.92
CA SER A 45 -3.58 -2.10 -6.08
C SER A 45 -3.74 -1.71 -7.54
N ARG A 46 -4.96 -1.38 -7.94
CA ARG A 46 -5.28 -0.71 -9.20
C ARG A 46 -6.11 0.51 -8.89
N ALA A 47 -5.69 1.64 -9.46
CA ALA A 47 -6.30 2.91 -9.15
C ALA A 47 -6.27 3.87 -10.35
N PRO A 48 -7.25 4.78 -10.46
CA PRO A 48 -7.18 5.92 -11.36
C PRO A 48 -5.98 6.77 -11.03
N GLN A 49 -5.25 7.20 -12.04
CA GLN A 49 -4.00 7.94 -11.85
C GLN A 49 -3.65 8.80 -13.06
N ILE A 50 -2.85 9.81 -12.79
CA ILE A 50 -2.07 10.55 -13.76
C ILE A 50 -0.62 10.18 -13.48
N ARG A 51 0.05 9.54 -14.44
CA ARG A 51 1.44 9.11 -14.29
C ARG A 51 2.29 9.67 -15.42
N TYR A 52 3.36 10.35 -15.07
CA TYR A 52 4.39 10.78 -15.98
C TYR A 52 5.61 9.86 -15.88
N ARG A 53 6.18 9.47 -17.01
CA ARG A 53 7.44 8.73 -17.09
C ARG A 53 8.40 9.48 -18.01
N PHE A 54 9.63 9.63 -17.55
CA PHE A 54 10.74 10.08 -18.37
C PHE A 54 11.75 8.95 -18.49
N ASN A 55 12.11 8.61 -19.74
CA ASN A 55 13.04 7.54 -20.06
C ASN A 55 14.28 8.11 -20.73
N ASN A 56 15.43 7.80 -20.19
CA ASN A 56 16.72 8.03 -20.84
C ASN A 56 17.45 6.70 -20.88
N LYS A 57 18.34 6.47 -21.84
CA LYS A 57 19.05 5.21 -22.14
C LYS A 57 18.97 4.10 -21.06
N HIS A 58 19.30 4.42 -19.82
CA HIS A 58 19.34 3.50 -18.70
C HIS A 58 18.49 3.96 -17.51
N LEU A 59 18.03 5.19 -17.48
CA LEU A 59 17.28 5.78 -16.37
C LEU A 59 15.83 5.99 -16.75
N GLN A 60 14.92 5.54 -15.89
CA GLN A 60 13.51 5.89 -15.93
C GLN A 60 13.14 6.63 -14.65
N LEU A 61 12.55 7.81 -14.79
CA LEU A 61 11.93 8.54 -13.67
C LEU A 61 10.41 8.43 -13.78
N THR A 62 9.76 8.24 -12.67
CA THR A 62 8.29 8.13 -12.60
C THR A 62 7.75 9.08 -11.54
N GLY A 63 6.75 9.88 -11.91
CA GLY A 63 5.92 10.64 -10.97
C GLY A 63 4.46 10.30 -11.19
N ALA A 64 3.67 10.14 -10.13
CA ALA A 64 2.25 9.84 -10.26
C ALA A 64 1.41 10.50 -9.16
N LEU A 65 0.20 10.91 -9.56
CA LEU A 65 -0.91 11.25 -8.68
C LEU A 65 -1.94 10.13 -8.79
N VAL A 66 -2.29 9.52 -7.64
CA VAL A 66 -3.14 8.33 -7.61
C VAL A 66 -4.36 8.59 -6.73
N TRP A 67 -5.53 8.08 -7.16
CA TRP A 67 -6.78 8.22 -6.43
C TRP A 67 -7.37 6.86 -6.12
N GLN A 68 -7.74 6.61 -4.87
CA GLN A 68 -8.31 5.32 -4.45
C GLN A 68 -9.70 5.09 -5.07
N SER A 69 -9.93 3.87 -5.57
CA SER A 69 -11.24 3.47 -6.09
C SER A 69 -11.64 2.03 -5.73
N GLN A 70 -10.90 1.02 -6.20
CA GLN A 70 -11.19 -0.40 -5.93
C GLN A 70 -10.53 -0.89 -4.64
N TYR A 71 -9.35 -0.36 -4.34
CA TYR A 71 -8.56 -0.66 -3.15
C TYR A 71 -8.55 0.60 -2.28
N LEU A 72 -8.95 0.45 -1.03
CA LEU A 72 -9.29 1.56 -0.16
C LEU A 72 -8.52 1.49 1.16
N SER A 73 -8.19 2.65 1.69
CA SER A 73 -7.59 2.78 3.02
C SER A 73 -8.56 2.36 4.11
N GLN A 74 -8.01 1.76 5.14
CA GLN A 74 -8.71 1.41 6.37
C GLN A 74 -8.83 2.63 7.29
N GLY A 75 -9.91 2.70 8.05
CA GLY A 75 -10.13 3.78 9.03
C GLY A 75 -11.35 3.51 9.91
N PRO A 76 -11.89 4.53 10.62
CA PRO A 76 -12.98 4.38 11.59
C PRO A 76 -14.25 3.71 11.07
N ALA A 77 -14.58 3.89 9.80
CA ALA A 77 -15.73 3.26 9.13
C ALA A 77 -15.32 2.06 8.26
N GLY A 78 -14.22 1.38 8.60
CA GLY A 78 -13.66 0.29 7.79
C GLY A 78 -12.94 0.80 6.54
N LYS A 79 -12.94 0.01 5.45
CA LYS A 79 -12.35 0.41 4.16
C LYS A 79 -13.25 1.42 3.45
N SER A 80 -12.73 2.63 3.20
CA SER A 80 -13.53 3.69 2.60
C SER A 80 -12.71 4.67 1.78
N GLN A 81 -13.27 5.14 0.66
CA GLN A 81 -12.73 6.22 -0.16
C GLN A 81 -12.90 7.60 0.52
N GLU A 82 -13.79 7.69 1.51
CA GLU A 82 -14.10 8.95 2.17
C GLU A 82 -12.89 9.60 2.84
N TYR A 83 -11.91 8.82 3.31
CA TYR A 83 -10.74 9.37 3.97
C TYR A 83 -9.85 10.17 3.04
N ILE A 84 -9.59 9.68 1.82
CA ILE A 84 -8.83 10.42 0.81
C ILE A 84 -9.65 11.57 0.24
N LYS A 85 -10.96 11.39 0.03
CA LYS A 85 -11.85 12.49 -0.41
C LYS A 85 -11.86 13.65 0.58
N LYS A 86 -11.99 13.35 1.88
CA LYS A 86 -12.00 14.37 2.93
C LYS A 86 -10.65 15.06 3.09
N SER A 87 -9.55 14.39 2.75
CA SER A 87 -8.23 15.01 2.77
C SER A 87 -8.01 15.94 1.57
N ASN A 88 -8.67 15.71 0.42
CA ASN A 88 -8.47 16.40 -0.85
C ASN A 88 -7.03 16.35 -1.39
N ILE A 89 -6.23 15.38 -0.93
CA ILE A 89 -4.85 15.20 -1.36
C ILE A 89 -4.76 13.81 -2.00
N PRO A 90 -4.41 13.70 -3.31
CA PRO A 90 -4.16 12.40 -3.93
C PRO A 90 -2.93 11.74 -3.30
N GLU A 91 -2.79 10.43 -3.47
CA GLU A 91 -1.53 9.76 -3.22
C GLU A 91 -0.50 10.27 -4.21
N ILE A 92 0.73 10.50 -3.74
CA ILE A 92 1.83 11.00 -4.56
C ILE A 92 2.94 9.97 -4.56
N TYR A 93 3.33 9.52 -5.76
CA TYR A 93 4.46 8.62 -5.91
C TYR A 93 5.55 9.25 -6.76
N VAL A 94 6.81 9.08 -6.35
CA VAL A 94 8.00 9.36 -7.15
C VAL A 94 8.95 8.18 -7.07
N GLY A 95 9.54 7.81 -8.20
CA GLY A 95 10.47 6.70 -8.29
C GLY A 95 11.48 6.85 -9.40
N ALA A 96 12.57 6.11 -9.27
CA ALA A 96 13.66 6.05 -10.25
C ALA A 96 14.10 4.60 -10.45
N ASP A 97 14.27 4.20 -11.71
CA ASP A 97 14.72 2.88 -12.13
C ASP A 97 15.96 3.00 -13.00
N TYR A 98 16.94 2.16 -12.75
CA TYR A 98 18.05 1.90 -13.65
C TYR A 98 17.80 0.59 -14.41
N LYS A 99 17.90 0.64 -15.75
CA LYS A 99 17.68 -0.51 -16.64
C LYS A 99 18.86 -0.70 -17.58
N ASN A 100 19.43 -1.91 -17.61
CA ASN A 100 20.49 -2.24 -18.55
C ASN A 100 20.44 -3.74 -18.90
N GLY A 101 20.11 -4.03 -20.16
CA GLY A 101 19.90 -5.40 -20.60
C GLY A 101 18.79 -6.09 -19.79
N GLY A 102 19.12 -7.25 -19.21
CA GLY A 102 18.18 -7.97 -18.33
C GLY A 102 18.12 -7.49 -16.87
N PHE A 103 18.93 -6.50 -16.49
CA PHE A 103 19.00 -5.97 -15.13
C PHE A 103 18.11 -4.73 -14.98
N LEU A 104 17.38 -4.69 -13.87
CA LEU A 104 16.60 -3.53 -13.42
C LEU A 104 16.78 -3.39 -11.92
N ALA A 105 17.04 -2.19 -11.45
CA ALA A 105 17.03 -1.84 -10.03
C ALA A 105 16.42 -0.45 -9.86
N GLY A 106 15.62 -0.26 -8.83
CA GLY A 106 14.97 1.01 -8.59
C GLY A 106 14.51 1.20 -7.16
N ALA A 107 14.06 2.40 -6.88
CA ALA A 107 13.46 2.78 -5.61
C ALA A 107 12.37 3.83 -5.82
N GLY A 108 11.46 3.92 -4.86
CA GLY A 108 10.39 4.90 -4.88
C GLY A 108 9.92 5.30 -3.49
N ILE A 109 9.23 6.43 -3.47
CA ILE A 109 8.61 6.99 -2.26
C ILE A 109 7.16 7.26 -2.59
N GLU A 110 6.28 6.89 -1.68
CA GLU A 110 4.86 7.21 -1.73
C GLU A 110 4.45 8.02 -0.52
N MET A 111 3.68 9.05 -0.75
CA MET A 111 2.99 9.83 0.27
C MET A 111 1.49 9.60 0.18
N ILE A 112 0.88 9.28 1.32
CA ILE A 112 -0.57 9.23 1.46
C ILE A 112 -1.02 10.15 2.58
N SER A 113 -2.10 10.91 2.36
CA SER A 113 -2.72 11.76 3.35
C SER A 113 -4.20 11.43 3.46
N LEU A 114 -4.63 11.05 4.66
CA LEU A 114 -6.02 10.68 4.94
C LEU A 114 -6.59 11.60 6.01
N LYS A 115 -7.89 11.91 5.91
CA LYS A 115 -8.66 12.58 6.96
C LYS A 115 -9.71 11.62 7.50
N PRO A 116 -9.43 10.92 8.63
CA PRO A 116 -10.30 9.86 9.14
C PRO A 116 -11.67 10.36 9.58
N ARG A 117 -11.75 11.58 10.13
CA ARG A 117 -12.99 12.18 10.64
C ARG A 117 -13.13 13.62 10.19
N THR A 118 -14.36 14.13 10.12
CA THR A 118 -14.70 15.54 9.90
C THR A 118 -15.44 16.15 11.07
N GLN A 119 -15.92 15.28 11.97
CA GLN A 119 -16.63 15.66 13.18
C GLN A 119 -16.29 14.69 14.30
N SER A 120 -16.32 15.18 15.54
CA SER A 120 -16.37 14.40 16.76
C SER A 120 -17.68 14.71 17.47
N SER A 121 -18.29 13.69 18.07
CA SER A 121 -19.52 13.85 18.86
C SER A 121 -19.39 13.07 20.15
N TRP A 122 -19.79 13.67 21.24
CA TRP A 122 -19.81 13.05 22.57
C TRP A 122 -20.94 13.64 23.41
N GLU A 123 -21.32 12.93 24.45
CA GLU A 123 -22.39 13.35 25.36
C GLU A 123 -21.79 13.70 26.73
N GLU A 124 -22.09 14.90 27.21
CA GLU A 124 -21.85 15.30 28.57
C GLU A 124 -23.02 14.86 29.44
N LYS A 125 -22.73 14.03 30.44
CA LYS A 125 -23.73 13.59 31.41
C LYS A 125 -23.69 14.47 32.64
N THR A 126 -24.77 15.22 32.87
CA THR A 126 -24.91 16.14 34.00
C THR A 126 -26.10 15.70 34.85
N PHE A 127 -25.93 15.63 36.15
CA PHE A 127 -27.04 15.36 37.06
C PHE A 127 -27.89 16.62 37.23
N ASP A 128 -29.19 16.50 36.94
CA ASP A 128 -30.17 17.56 37.20
C ASP A 128 -30.86 17.32 38.53
N PRO A 129 -30.55 18.12 39.58
CA PRO A 129 -31.15 17.97 40.89
C PRO A 129 -32.64 18.29 40.93
N THR A 130 -33.17 19.04 39.94
CA THR A 130 -34.58 19.42 39.87
C THR A 130 -35.46 18.27 39.43
N THR A 131 -34.99 17.45 38.52
CA THR A 131 -35.71 16.29 37.99
C THR A 131 -35.22 14.98 38.61
N ASN A 132 -34.19 15.03 39.48
CA ASN A 132 -33.49 13.89 40.06
C ASN A 132 -33.08 12.84 39.02
N SER A 133 -32.65 13.33 37.81
CA SER A 133 -32.28 12.49 36.68
C SER A 133 -30.94 12.96 36.06
N THR A 134 -30.29 12.05 35.31
CA THR A 134 -29.11 12.41 34.55
C THR A 134 -29.55 12.85 33.13
N ILE A 135 -29.24 14.06 32.76
CA ILE A 135 -29.46 14.62 31.40
C ILE A 135 -28.19 14.45 30.58
N SER A 136 -28.37 14.14 29.30
CA SER A 136 -27.30 14.01 28.33
C SER A 136 -27.32 15.21 27.39
N ILE A 137 -26.23 15.98 27.37
CA ILE A 137 -26.08 17.14 26.50
C ILE A 137 -25.14 16.75 25.37
N PRO A 138 -25.65 16.67 24.12
CA PRO A 138 -24.82 16.31 22.97
C PRO A 138 -23.91 17.50 22.56
N HIS A 139 -22.64 17.18 22.33
CA HIS A 139 -21.65 18.11 21.79
C HIS A 139 -21.16 17.59 20.46
N THR A 140 -21.05 18.47 19.46
CA THR A 140 -20.47 18.14 18.15
C THR A 140 -19.51 19.23 17.73
N TYR A 141 -18.29 18.82 17.39
CA TYR A 141 -17.22 19.71 16.94
C TYR A 141 -16.76 19.31 15.54
N LYS A 142 -16.44 20.32 14.73
CA LYS A 142 -15.70 20.10 13.48
C LYS A 142 -14.25 19.78 13.82
N VAL A 143 -13.71 18.72 13.19
CA VAL A 143 -12.32 18.29 13.37
C VAL A 143 -11.61 18.25 12.02
N ASP A 144 -10.29 18.46 12.00
CA ASP A 144 -9.50 18.59 10.78
C ASP A 144 -8.22 17.73 10.76
N GLU A 145 -7.97 16.97 11.82
CA GLU A 145 -6.77 16.16 11.93
C GLU A 145 -6.64 15.15 10.80
N ARG A 146 -5.39 15.03 10.31
CA ARG A 146 -5.00 14.18 9.20
C ARG A 146 -3.90 13.24 9.62
N ILE A 147 -3.82 12.09 8.96
CA ILE A 147 -2.65 11.24 9.00
C ILE A 147 -1.97 11.29 7.64
N THR A 148 -0.77 11.86 7.62
CA THR A 148 0.09 11.89 6.42
C THR A 148 1.29 11.00 6.65
N THR A 149 1.52 10.05 5.76
CA THR A 149 2.56 9.02 5.89
C THR A 149 3.42 8.94 4.63
N LEU A 150 4.68 8.56 4.83
CA LEU A 150 5.62 8.22 3.76
C LEU A 150 5.94 6.74 3.82
N SER A 151 5.94 6.10 2.67
CA SER A 151 6.38 4.73 2.47
C SER A 151 7.48 4.70 1.43
N TYR A 152 8.44 3.79 1.62
CA TYR A 152 9.61 3.64 0.77
C TYR A 152 9.62 2.24 0.19
N GLU A 153 10.02 2.13 -1.07
CA GLU A 153 10.23 0.84 -1.69
C GLU A 153 11.56 0.81 -2.43
N ALA A 154 12.17 -0.38 -2.49
CA ALA A 154 13.31 -0.67 -3.34
C ALA A 154 13.12 -2.03 -3.99
N HIS A 155 13.56 -2.17 -5.24
CA HIS A 155 13.39 -3.39 -5.98
C HIS A 155 14.56 -3.68 -6.93
N VAL A 156 14.74 -4.96 -7.23
CA VAL A 156 15.71 -5.43 -8.20
C VAL A 156 15.14 -6.60 -9.00
N LYS A 157 15.48 -6.66 -10.27
CA LYS A 157 15.16 -7.78 -11.15
C LYS A 157 16.32 -8.08 -12.08
N TYR A 158 16.62 -9.34 -12.23
CA TYR A 158 17.51 -9.84 -13.28
C TYR A 158 16.78 -10.91 -14.10
N THR A 159 16.78 -10.75 -15.40
CA THR A 159 16.14 -11.68 -16.31
C THR A 159 17.05 -11.96 -17.49
N ASN A 160 17.27 -13.22 -17.78
CA ASN A 160 17.92 -13.66 -19.01
C ASN A 160 17.15 -14.86 -19.59
N LYS A 161 17.75 -15.58 -20.56
CA LYS A 161 17.11 -16.73 -21.21
C LYS A 161 16.68 -17.80 -20.23
N ASN A 162 17.43 -18.02 -19.15
CA ASN A 162 17.24 -19.13 -18.20
C ASN A 162 16.81 -18.66 -16.81
N TRP A 163 17.13 -17.45 -16.40
CA TRP A 163 16.93 -16.97 -15.02
C TRP A 163 15.93 -15.82 -14.96
N PHE A 164 15.08 -15.91 -13.97
CA PHE A 164 14.40 -14.77 -13.37
C PHE A 164 14.80 -14.71 -11.89
N ILE A 165 15.31 -13.58 -11.44
CA ILE A 165 15.56 -13.27 -10.04
C ILE A 165 14.91 -11.91 -9.78
N GLY A 166 13.97 -11.88 -8.85
CA GLY A 166 13.27 -10.66 -8.46
C GLY A 166 13.24 -10.52 -6.94
N ALA A 167 13.43 -9.32 -6.46
CA ALA A 167 13.26 -8.99 -5.06
C ALA A 167 12.69 -7.58 -4.91
N LYS A 168 11.93 -7.37 -3.85
CA LYS A 168 11.41 -6.06 -3.46
C LYS A 168 11.37 -5.97 -1.94
N SER A 169 11.65 -4.79 -1.42
CA SER A 169 11.49 -4.44 -0.02
C SER A 169 10.65 -3.17 0.08
N VAL A 170 9.74 -3.14 1.04
CA VAL A 170 8.86 -2.00 1.32
C VAL A 170 8.92 -1.69 2.81
N LEU A 171 9.28 -0.47 3.14
CA LEU A 171 9.08 0.11 4.46
C LEU A 171 7.78 0.89 4.43
N GLY A 172 6.69 0.22 4.78
CA GLY A 172 5.35 0.75 4.67
C GLY A 172 4.88 1.47 5.92
N SER A 173 4.13 2.53 5.70
CA SER A 173 3.39 3.26 6.73
C SER A 173 1.97 3.46 6.22
N ASN A 174 1.01 2.69 6.78
CA ASN A 174 -0.41 2.79 6.40
C ASN A 174 -0.71 2.47 4.92
N LEU A 175 -0.15 1.37 4.39
CA LEU A 175 -0.34 0.94 2.99
C LEU A 175 -1.55 -0.02 2.80
N THR A 176 -2.62 0.15 3.54
CA THR A 176 -3.78 -0.76 3.50
C THR A 176 -4.51 -0.75 2.15
N GLN A 177 -4.47 0.37 1.41
CA GLN A 177 -5.01 0.48 0.05
C GLN A 177 -4.15 -0.25 -1.00
N ALA A 178 -2.90 -0.54 -0.70
CA ALA A 178 -2.02 -1.33 -1.56
C ALA A 178 -1.97 -2.82 -1.16
N SER A 179 -2.98 -3.31 -0.43
CA SER A 179 -3.02 -4.65 0.16
C SER A 179 -1.84 -4.95 1.10
N GLY A 180 -1.19 -3.90 1.59
CA GLY A 180 -0.10 -3.97 2.56
C GLY A 180 -0.60 -4.12 3.99
N LEU A 181 0.35 -4.38 4.86
CA LEU A 181 0.14 -4.42 6.31
C LEU A 181 0.26 -3.02 6.92
N GLY A 182 -0.08 -2.90 8.21
CA GLY A 182 -0.03 -1.66 8.97
C GLY A 182 -1.37 -0.96 9.02
N GLY A 183 -1.32 0.34 9.20
CA GLY A 183 -2.47 1.20 9.44
C GLY A 183 -2.10 2.35 10.36
N PHE A 184 -2.97 2.71 11.29
CA PHE A 184 -2.71 3.77 12.25
C PHE A 184 -3.51 3.57 13.54
N GLY A 185 -3.03 4.20 14.61
CA GLY A 185 -3.69 4.29 15.92
C GLY A 185 -3.83 5.72 16.37
N ILE A 186 -4.44 5.92 17.55
CA ILE A 186 -4.71 7.22 18.16
C ILE A 186 -3.62 7.50 19.20
N LYS A 187 -2.86 8.58 18.99
CA LYS A 187 -1.78 9.02 19.91
C LYS A 187 -2.21 10.11 20.90
N HIS A 188 -3.26 10.86 20.57
CA HIS A 188 -3.80 11.90 21.43
C HIS A 188 -5.28 12.13 21.16
N ILE A 189 -6.03 12.50 22.20
CA ILE A 189 -7.44 12.92 22.13
C ILE A 189 -7.58 14.23 22.87
N ASP A 190 -8.00 15.28 22.17
CA ASP A 190 -8.29 16.57 22.78
C ASP A 190 -9.44 16.45 23.80
N ASN A 191 -9.26 17.02 24.98
CA ASN A 191 -10.21 16.86 26.07
C ASN A 191 -11.56 17.54 25.83
N LYS A 192 -11.59 18.64 25.07
CA LYS A 192 -12.78 19.45 24.82
C LYS A 192 -13.50 19.03 23.54
N THR A 193 -12.77 18.96 22.45
CA THR A 193 -13.33 18.70 21.12
C THR A 193 -13.43 17.20 20.83
N LYS A 194 -12.70 16.35 21.59
CA LYS A 194 -12.53 14.91 21.31
C LYS A 194 -11.94 14.63 19.92
N GLU A 195 -11.23 15.62 19.35
CA GLU A 195 -10.43 15.44 18.14
C GLU A 195 -9.29 14.46 18.40
N GLN A 196 -9.00 13.62 17.42
CA GLN A 196 -8.02 12.54 17.54
C GLN A 196 -6.83 12.83 16.65
N GLU A 197 -5.63 12.83 17.23
CA GLU A 197 -4.39 12.80 16.48
C GLU A 197 -3.94 11.35 16.27
N TYR A 198 -3.30 11.09 15.13
CA TYR A 198 -2.98 9.74 14.69
C TYR A 198 -1.47 9.51 14.56
N THR A 199 -1.05 8.26 14.76
CA THR A 199 0.31 7.79 14.48
C THR A 199 0.25 6.53 13.61
N PRO A 200 1.14 6.41 12.58
CA PRO A 200 1.13 5.23 11.71
C PRO A 200 1.73 4.00 12.40
N ILE A 201 1.17 2.84 12.08
CA ILE A 201 1.79 1.54 12.35
C ILE A 201 2.66 1.20 11.16
N ARG A 202 3.97 1.06 11.38
CA ARG A 202 4.96 0.79 10.35
C ARG A 202 5.18 -0.70 10.19
N PHE A 203 5.42 -1.11 8.96
CA PHE A 203 5.77 -2.46 8.57
C PHE A 203 6.97 -2.47 7.63
N SER A 204 7.87 -3.42 7.83
CA SER A 204 8.86 -3.81 6.83
C SER A 204 8.34 -5.07 6.13
N SER A 205 8.31 -5.08 4.81
CA SER A 205 7.82 -6.18 3.99
C SER A 205 8.79 -6.43 2.85
N SER A 206 9.27 -7.67 2.69
CA SER A 206 10.27 -8.01 1.66
C SER A 206 9.95 -9.37 1.05
N TRP A 207 10.29 -9.54 -0.22
CA TRP A 207 10.22 -10.84 -0.88
C TRP A 207 11.40 -11.07 -1.83
N LEU A 208 11.71 -12.35 -2.03
CA LEU A 208 12.65 -12.85 -3.03
C LEU A 208 11.97 -13.96 -3.82
N ASN A 209 12.11 -13.91 -5.15
CA ASN A 209 11.63 -14.96 -6.05
C ASN A 209 12.71 -15.30 -7.07
N VAL A 210 13.01 -16.58 -7.19
CA VAL A 210 14.00 -17.12 -8.13
C VAL A 210 13.32 -18.21 -8.95
N VAL A 211 13.40 -18.06 -10.29
CA VAL A 211 12.91 -19.08 -11.24
C VAL A 211 14.01 -19.39 -12.23
N TYR A 212 14.21 -20.68 -12.53
CA TYR A 212 15.23 -21.15 -13.45
C TYR A 212 14.64 -22.05 -14.53
N GLY A 213 15.15 -21.93 -15.75
CA GLY A 213 14.87 -22.82 -16.86
C GLY A 213 14.00 -22.20 -17.95
N GLN A 214 13.70 -22.99 -18.99
CA GLN A 214 12.90 -22.58 -20.14
C GLN A 214 11.62 -23.40 -20.27
N LYS A 215 11.74 -24.69 -20.57
CA LYS A 215 10.61 -25.61 -20.73
C LYS A 215 10.12 -26.10 -19.36
N TRP A 216 11.02 -26.59 -18.53
CA TRP A 216 10.81 -26.86 -17.13
C TRP A 216 11.34 -25.68 -16.31
N LYS A 217 10.50 -25.09 -15.47
CA LYS A 217 10.85 -23.93 -14.66
C LYS A 217 10.52 -24.20 -13.19
N PRO A 218 11.45 -24.78 -12.42
CA PRO A 218 11.39 -24.72 -10.97
C PRO A 218 11.54 -23.26 -10.50
N GLY A 219 10.78 -22.92 -9.46
CA GLY A 219 10.81 -21.60 -8.83
C GLY A 219 10.65 -21.71 -7.33
N ILE A 220 11.20 -20.74 -6.62
CA ILE A 220 11.03 -20.57 -5.19
C ILE A 220 10.63 -19.12 -4.91
N PHE A 221 9.78 -18.95 -3.91
CA PHE A 221 9.36 -17.66 -3.37
C PHE A 221 9.54 -17.66 -1.86
N VAL A 222 10.07 -16.57 -1.32
CA VAL A 222 10.14 -16.33 0.13
C VAL A 222 9.70 -14.89 0.38
N GLY A 223 8.74 -14.72 1.30
CA GLY A 223 8.28 -13.44 1.78
C GLY A 223 8.47 -13.32 3.29
N TYR A 224 8.88 -12.15 3.76
CA TYR A 224 9.02 -11.80 5.15
C TYR A 224 8.43 -10.42 5.42
N ALA A 225 7.60 -10.31 6.45
CA ALA A 225 7.13 -9.03 6.94
C ALA A 225 7.23 -8.95 8.47
N LYS A 226 7.52 -7.76 8.99
CA LYS A 226 7.63 -7.49 10.41
C LYS A 226 6.93 -6.19 10.76
N ASN A 227 6.15 -6.22 11.84
CA ASN A 227 5.60 -5.03 12.47
C ASN A 227 6.72 -4.27 13.20
N LEU A 228 6.84 -2.99 12.92
CA LEU A 228 7.81 -2.09 13.54
C LEU A 228 7.17 -1.18 14.60
N GLY A 229 5.86 -1.35 14.84
CA GLY A 229 5.10 -0.57 15.80
C GLY A 229 4.83 0.87 15.36
N THR A 230 4.51 1.69 16.33
CA THR A 230 4.28 3.13 16.22
C THR A 230 5.45 3.90 16.82
N SER A 231 5.64 5.15 16.37
CA SER A 231 6.67 6.03 16.95
C SER A 231 6.19 6.72 18.23
N ASP A 232 4.88 6.85 18.39
CA ASP A 232 4.24 7.49 19.53
C ASP A 232 3.50 6.46 20.35
N GLU A 233 3.31 6.73 21.65
CA GLU A 233 2.44 5.92 22.50
C GLU A 233 0.98 6.04 22.05
N LEU A 234 0.23 4.96 22.22
CA LEU A 234 -1.18 4.92 21.88
C LEU A 234 -2.03 5.18 23.13
N VAL A 235 -2.97 6.11 23.00
CA VAL A 235 -3.95 6.42 24.07
C VAL A 235 -5.23 5.59 23.95
N SER A 236 -5.32 4.73 22.93
CA SER A 236 -6.46 3.86 22.67
C SER A 236 -5.98 2.54 22.09
N GLU A 237 -6.62 1.44 22.49
CA GLU A 237 -6.42 0.11 21.90
C GLU A 237 -7.00 0.00 20.47
N GLN A 238 -7.78 0.99 20.03
CA GLN A 238 -8.41 0.97 18.72
C GLN A 238 -7.39 1.26 17.61
N LEU A 239 -7.14 0.26 16.77
CA LEU A 239 -6.26 0.32 15.62
C LEU A 239 -7.06 0.24 14.32
N TYR A 240 -6.69 1.05 13.34
CA TYR A 240 -7.29 1.08 12.01
C TYR A 240 -6.28 0.56 10.99
N GLY A 241 -6.41 -0.71 10.59
CA GLY A 241 -5.40 -1.28 9.70
C GLY A 241 -5.62 -2.74 9.34
N THR A 242 -4.62 -3.32 8.70
CA THR A 242 -4.57 -4.73 8.31
C THR A 242 -3.38 -5.39 8.97
N GLY A 243 -3.61 -6.50 9.69
CA GLY A 243 -2.54 -7.23 10.38
C GLY A 243 -1.88 -6.45 11.51
N THR A 244 -2.60 -5.52 12.15
CA THR A 244 -2.09 -4.66 13.22
C THR A 244 -1.65 -5.42 14.47
N ASN A 245 -2.16 -6.64 14.64
CA ASN A 245 -1.82 -7.58 15.72
C ASN A 245 -0.74 -8.60 15.36
N LEU A 246 -0.21 -8.57 14.13
CA LEU A 246 0.89 -9.44 13.72
C LEU A 246 2.23 -8.85 14.16
N ASP A 247 3.09 -9.66 14.77
CA ASP A 247 4.50 -9.31 14.99
C ASP A 247 5.30 -9.53 13.70
N LYS A 248 5.18 -10.72 13.12
CA LYS A 248 5.87 -11.10 11.88
C LYS A 248 5.04 -12.07 11.05
N LEU A 249 5.31 -12.07 9.76
CA LEU A 249 4.72 -13.02 8.81
C LEU A 249 5.84 -13.56 7.89
N VAL A 250 5.86 -14.87 7.72
CA VAL A 250 6.77 -15.56 6.80
C VAL A 250 5.95 -16.41 5.85
N THR A 251 6.25 -16.36 4.58
CA THR A 251 5.70 -17.25 3.57
C THR A 251 6.82 -17.80 2.72
N ALA A 252 6.81 -19.10 2.47
CA ALA A 252 7.68 -19.74 1.50
C ALA A 252 6.83 -20.60 0.57
N GLY A 253 7.19 -20.60 -0.70
CA GLY A 253 6.52 -21.42 -1.72
C GLY A 253 7.53 -21.95 -2.73
N ALA A 254 7.24 -23.11 -3.28
CA ALA A 254 7.97 -23.72 -4.38
C ALA A 254 7.02 -24.02 -5.52
N GLU A 255 7.45 -23.77 -6.74
CA GLU A 255 6.67 -24.09 -7.93
C GLU A 255 7.48 -24.85 -8.97
N LEU A 256 6.78 -25.65 -9.75
CA LEU A 256 7.33 -26.26 -10.96
C LEU A 256 6.37 -26.03 -12.10
N THR A 257 6.84 -25.36 -13.16
CA THR A 257 6.02 -25.17 -14.36
C THR A 257 6.63 -25.86 -15.57
N TYR A 258 5.75 -26.45 -16.40
CA TYR A 258 6.10 -27.01 -17.70
C TYR A 258 5.48 -26.15 -18.80
N ASN A 259 6.33 -25.58 -19.66
CA ASN A 259 5.95 -24.59 -20.65
C ASN A 259 6.18 -25.15 -22.06
N VAL A 260 5.13 -25.23 -22.86
CA VAL A 260 5.16 -25.57 -24.28
C VAL A 260 4.38 -24.51 -25.08
N PRO A 261 4.53 -24.41 -26.40
CA PRO A 261 3.74 -23.48 -27.20
C PRO A 261 2.25 -23.58 -26.86
N HIS A 262 1.65 -22.43 -26.52
CA HIS A 262 0.22 -22.26 -26.16
C HIS A 262 -0.24 -22.89 -24.83
N TRP A 263 0.60 -23.65 -24.07
CA TRP A 263 0.23 -24.32 -22.84
C TRP A 263 1.25 -24.09 -21.74
N LYS A 264 0.76 -23.84 -20.55
CA LYS A 264 1.56 -23.82 -19.31
C LYS A 264 0.86 -24.68 -18.26
N PHE A 265 1.54 -25.69 -17.78
CA PHE A 265 1.12 -26.52 -16.65
C PHE A 265 1.97 -26.15 -15.45
N GLY A 266 1.37 -26.12 -14.28
CA GLY A 266 2.11 -25.73 -13.07
C GLY A 266 1.57 -26.40 -11.83
N LEU A 267 2.48 -26.69 -10.92
CA LEU A 267 2.24 -27.14 -9.55
C LEU A 267 2.93 -26.16 -8.61
N GLU A 268 2.24 -25.75 -7.56
CA GLU A 268 2.74 -24.88 -6.52
C GLU A 268 2.42 -25.46 -5.15
N TYR A 269 3.38 -25.38 -4.23
CA TYR A 269 3.28 -25.80 -2.83
C TYR A 269 3.69 -24.64 -1.91
#